data_1f7fbbc399a65cbbf815af1fb0e006e3
#
_entry.id   1f7fbbc399a65cbbf815af1fb0e006e3
#
_cell.length_a   1.000
_cell.length_b   1.000
_cell.length_c   1.000
_cell.angle_alpha   90.00
_cell.angle_beta   90.00
_cell.angle_gamma   90.00
#
_symmetry.space_group_name_H-M   'P 1'
#
loop_
_entity.id
_entity.type
_entity.pdbx_description
1 polymer ?
#
loop_
_entity_poly.entity_id
_entity_poly.type
_entity_poly.pdbx_seq_one_letter_code
_entity_poly.pdbx_strand_id
1 'polypeptide(L)'
;STGVINQCVHEAGRAVEPVEEEIISVVQQSGLLHADETSWKESGQPLWLWVLLCSTATLYITGRRTRRTIQKIIFSGDFKGWLMSDGYHVYRDYDRRLRCLTHLERKGQGLKESLEPHAVIFGATVVQFLKRVTDIVYQARDGADPPQIKVLFLQHMDELEAFWAQCDRYGDSEHKKTRELAREFMYDWDAIWAVLDDPLMPLTNNDAERALRH
;
A
#
# COMPACT_ATOMS: atom_id res chain seq x y z
N SER A 1 -20.37 -31.11 -24.70
CA SER A 1 -19.66 -31.87 -23.66
C SER A 1 -18.73 -30.96 -22.91
N THR A 2 -18.36 -31.31 -21.69
CA THR A 2 -17.43 -30.54 -20.84
C THR A 2 -16.11 -30.25 -21.56
N GLY A 3 -15.63 -31.16 -22.40
CA GLY A 3 -14.42 -30.98 -23.19
C GLY A 3 -14.51 -29.83 -24.19
N VAL A 4 -15.66 -29.66 -24.85
CA VAL A 4 -15.86 -28.54 -25.78
C VAL A 4 -15.87 -27.20 -25.06
N ILE A 5 -16.52 -27.12 -23.91
CA ILE A 5 -16.53 -25.90 -23.10
C ILE A 5 -15.09 -25.52 -22.68
N ASN A 6 -14.34 -26.51 -22.20
CA ASN A 6 -12.94 -26.30 -21.80
C ASN A 6 -12.08 -25.81 -22.97
N GLN A 7 -12.25 -26.40 -24.15
CA GLN A 7 -11.55 -25.97 -25.37
C GLN A 7 -11.91 -24.54 -25.74
N CYS A 8 -13.20 -24.16 -25.74
CA CYS A 8 -13.63 -22.79 -26.03
C CYS A 8 -13.03 -21.77 -25.02
N VAL A 9 -12.97 -22.12 -23.74
CA VAL A 9 -12.35 -21.25 -22.72
C VAL A 9 -10.86 -21.06 -23.01
N HIS A 10 -10.13 -22.13 -23.37
CA HIS A 10 -8.71 -22.02 -23.72
C HIS A 10 -8.46 -21.23 -25.00
N GLU A 11 -9.34 -21.37 -26.00
CA GLU A 11 -9.26 -20.61 -27.26
C GLU A 11 -9.54 -19.13 -27.01
N ALA A 12 -10.56 -18.80 -26.20
CA ALA A 12 -10.85 -17.44 -25.81
C ALA A 12 -9.68 -16.82 -25.02
N GLY A 13 -9.10 -17.57 -24.05
CA GLY A 13 -7.93 -17.14 -23.30
C GLY A 13 -6.75 -16.77 -24.21
N ARG A 14 -6.43 -17.62 -25.18
CA ARG A 14 -5.37 -17.32 -26.17
C ARG A 14 -5.68 -16.12 -27.06
N ALA A 15 -6.94 -15.94 -27.41
CA ALA A 15 -7.36 -14.81 -28.24
C ALA A 15 -7.22 -13.45 -27.54
N VAL A 16 -7.29 -13.41 -26.19
CA VAL A 16 -7.15 -12.17 -25.41
C VAL A 16 -5.73 -11.96 -24.87
N GLU A 17 -4.81 -12.89 -25.07
CA GLU A 17 -3.41 -12.78 -24.62
C GLU A 17 -2.71 -11.47 -25.08
N PRO A 18 -2.88 -11.01 -26.34
CA PRO A 18 -2.33 -9.73 -26.77
C PRO A 18 -2.87 -8.53 -25.99
N VAL A 19 -4.15 -8.58 -25.58
CA VAL A 19 -4.78 -7.53 -24.75
C VAL A 19 -4.18 -7.52 -23.35
N GLU A 20 -3.86 -8.68 -22.77
CA GLU A 20 -3.17 -8.77 -21.49
C GLU A 20 -1.78 -8.11 -21.56
N GLU A 21 -1.02 -8.34 -22.64
CA GLU A 21 0.30 -7.71 -22.84
C GLU A 21 0.18 -6.18 -22.95
N GLU A 22 -0.84 -5.68 -23.65
CA GLU A 22 -1.13 -4.25 -23.72
C GLU A 22 -1.45 -3.67 -22.33
N ILE A 23 -2.29 -4.33 -21.54
CA ILE A 23 -2.63 -3.91 -20.17
C ILE A 23 -1.36 -3.90 -19.30
N ILE A 24 -0.51 -4.91 -19.38
CA ILE A 24 0.77 -4.96 -18.66
C ILE A 24 1.63 -3.77 -19.06
N SER A 25 1.74 -3.46 -20.34
CA SER A 25 2.50 -2.30 -20.81
C SER A 25 1.95 -0.98 -20.27
N VAL A 26 0.63 -0.79 -20.27
CA VAL A 26 -0.02 0.40 -19.70
C VAL A 26 0.27 0.53 -18.20
N VAL A 27 0.17 -0.58 -17.46
CA VAL A 27 0.48 -0.61 -16.02
C VAL A 27 1.93 -0.26 -15.76
N GLN A 28 2.88 -0.80 -16.53
CA GLN A 28 4.31 -0.53 -16.38
C GLN A 28 4.70 0.92 -16.72
N GLN A 29 3.97 1.56 -17.63
CA GLN A 29 4.20 2.95 -18.03
C GLN A 29 3.49 3.96 -17.12
N SER A 30 2.69 3.51 -16.16
CA SER A 30 1.94 4.40 -15.27
C SER A 30 2.86 5.14 -14.31
N GLY A 31 2.49 6.39 -13.99
CA GLY A 31 3.17 7.20 -12.98
C GLY A 31 2.84 6.78 -11.53
N LEU A 32 1.69 6.12 -11.35
CA LEU A 32 1.21 5.64 -10.07
C LEU A 32 0.49 4.31 -10.26
N LEU A 33 0.85 3.34 -9.45
CA LEU A 33 0.25 2.01 -9.40
C LEU A 33 -0.22 1.70 -7.99
N HIS A 34 -1.46 1.26 -7.86
CA HIS A 34 -2.00 0.68 -6.64
C HIS A 34 -1.89 -0.83 -6.71
N ALA A 35 -1.38 -1.46 -5.66
CA ALA A 35 -1.23 -2.91 -5.57
C ALA A 35 -1.86 -3.45 -4.28
N ASP A 36 -2.61 -4.53 -4.41
CA ASP A 36 -3.20 -5.24 -3.28
C ASP A 36 -3.39 -6.72 -3.64
N GLU A 37 -3.64 -7.58 -2.66
CA GLU A 37 -3.90 -8.99 -2.89
C GLU A 37 -4.89 -9.57 -1.89
N THR A 38 -5.73 -10.48 -2.36
CA THR A 38 -6.69 -11.20 -1.51
C THR A 38 -6.56 -12.71 -1.70
N SER A 39 -6.97 -13.48 -0.68
CA SER A 39 -6.96 -14.93 -0.77
C SER A 39 -7.93 -15.43 -1.86
N TRP A 40 -7.46 -16.34 -2.69
CA TRP A 40 -8.21 -16.97 -3.76
C TRP A 40 -8.11 -18.49 -3.63
N LYS A 41 -9.13 -19.21 -4.10
CA LYS A 41 -9.07 -20.67 -4.20
C LYS A 41 -9.35 -21.11 -5.62
N GLU A 42 -8.47 -21.90 -6.19
CA GLU A 42 -8.66 -22.51 -7.50
C GLU A 42 -8.59 -24.03 -7.36
N SER A 43 -9.67 -24.70 -7.71
CA SER A 43 -9.77 -26.17 -7.57
C SER A 43 -9.38 -26.68 -6.17
N GLY A 44 -9.73 -25.92 -5.12
CA GLY A 44 -9.40 -26.25 -3.73
C GLY A 44 -7.96 -25.90 -3.31
N GLN A 45 -7.11 -25.45 -4.24
CA GLN A 45 -5.74 -25.02 -3.93
C GLN A 45 -5.73 -23.56 -3.49
N PRO A 46 -4.98 -23.21 -2.41
CA PRO A 46 -4.85 -21.83 -1.96
C PRO A 46 -3.96 -21.04 -2.92
N LEU A 47 -4.54 -20.05 -3.56
CA LEU A 47 -3.86 -19.03 -4.35
C LEU A 47 -4.18 -17.64 -3.82
N TRP A 48 -3.71 -16.64 -4.50
CA TRP A 48 -3.98 -15.23 -4.23
C TRP A 48 -4.37 -14.54 -5.54
N LEU A 49 -5.38 -13.69 -5.45
CA LEU A 49 -5.73 -12.77 -6.51
C LEU A 49 -5.03 -11.45 -6.20
N TRP A 50 -4.14 -11.05 -7.07
CA TRP A 50 -3.45 -9.78 -7.04
C TRP A 50 -4.17 -8.80 -7.94
N VAL A 51 -4.23 -7.55 -7.53
CA VAL A 51 -4.68 -6.45 -8.36
C VAL A 51 -3.57 -5.43 -8.50
N LEU A 52 -3.33 -4.99 -9.72
CA LEU A 52 -2.46 -3.87 -10.06
C LEU A 52 -3.31 -2.87 -10.83
N LEU A 53 -3.53 -1.70 -10.27
CA LEU A 53 -4.47 -0.71 -10.76
C LEU A 53 -3.77 0.64 -10.96
N CYS A 54 -3.92 1.21 -12.16
CA CYS A 54 -3.58 2.59 -12.47
C CYS A 54 -4.81 3.38 -12.93
N SER A 55 -4.65 4.63 -13.30
CA SER A 55 -5.78 5.50 -13.70
C SER A 55 -6.56 5.01 -14.91
N THR A 56 -5.95 4.19 -15.78
CA THR A 56 -6.53 3.76 -17.07
C THR A 56 -6.69 2.27 -17.22
N ALA A 57 -6.08 1.45 -16.35
CA ALA A 57 -6.13 0.00 -16.46
C ALA A 57 -6.14 -0.68 -15.10
N THR A 58 -6.76 -1.85 -15.05
CA THR A 58 -6.72 -2.78 -13.91
C THR A 58 -6.29 -4.15 -14.40
N LEU A 59 -5.22 -4.66 -13.82
CA LEU A 59 -4.69 -5.99 -14.10
C LEU A 59 -4.92 -6.91 -12.91
N TYR A 60 -5.53 -8.05 -13.13
CA TYR A 60 -5.68 -9.11 -12.14
C TYR A 60 -4.75 -10.27 -12.45
N ILE A 61 -4.06 -10.78 -11.44
CA ILE A 61 -3.14 -11.90 -11.58
C ILE A 61 -3.45 -12.93 -10.49
N THR A 62 -3.61 -14.18 -10.87
CA THR A 62 -3.69 -15.28 -9.91
C THR A 62 -2.30 -15.90 -9.70
N GLY A 63 -1.96 -16.19 -8.46
CA GLY A 63 -0.66 -16.80 -8.16
C GLY A 63 -0.41 -16.99 -6.68
N ARG A 64 0.77 -17.43 -6.34
CA ARG A 64 1.20 -17.55 -4.93
C ARG A 64 1.44 -16.16 -4.33
N ARG A 65 1.29 -16.02 -3.02
CA ARG A 65 1.62 -14.78 -2.28
C ARG A 65 3.14 -14.63 -2.16
N THR A 66 3.79 -14.36 -3.28
CA THR A 66 5.24 -14.19 -3.36
C THR A 66 5.62 -13.10 -4.35
N ARG A 67 6.79 -12.49 -4.19
CA ARG A 67 7.38 -11.52 -5.12
C ARG A 67 7.38 -12.04 -6.57
N ARG A 68 7.60 -13.35 -6.77
CA ARG A 68 7.69 -13.96 -8.11
C ARG A 68 6.44 -13.71 -8.94
N THR A 69 5.25 -13.64 -8.33
CA THR A 69 3.97 -13.42 -9.04
C THR A 69 3.93 -12.05 -9.70
N ILE A 70 4.46 -11.02 -9.06
CA ILE A 70 4.46 -9.64 -9.56
C ILE A 70 5.84 -9.20 -10.09
N GLN A 71 6.83 -10.11 -10.10
CA GLN A 71 8.21 -9.82 -10.48
C GLN A 71 8.32 -9.19 -11.86
N LYS A 72 7.64 -9.77 -12.87
CA LYS A 72 7.70 -9.31 -14.25
C LYS A 72 7.15 -7.90 -14.44
N ILE A 73 6.21 -7.47 -13.60
CA ILE A 73 5.51 -6.20 -13.79
C ILE A 73 6.15 -5.09 -12.96
N ILE A 74 6.37 -5.32 -11.67
CA ILE A 74 6.87 -4.28 -10.76
C ILE A 74 8.40 -4.25 -10.69
N PHE A 75 9.05 -5.42 -10.75
CA PHE A 75 10.48 -5.56 -10.45
C PHE A 75 11.35 -5.87 -11.68
N SER A 76 10.79 -5.87 -12.89
CA SER A 76 11.55 -6.06 -14.14
C SER A 76 12.45 -4.87 -14.48
N GLY A 77 12.16 -3.71 -13.89
CA GLY A 77 12.82 -2.45 -14.20
C GLY A 77 12.07 -1.60 -15.25
N ASP A 78 10.95 -2.09 -15.79
CA ASP A 78 10.12 -1.34 -16.74
C ASP A 78 9.20 -0.35 -16.02
N PHE A 79 8.62 -0.74 -14.88
CA PHE A 79 7.85 0.16 -14.02
C PHE A 79 8.78 1.13 -13.28
N LYS A 80 8.51 2.43 -13.38
CA LYS A 80 9.29 3.53 -12.78
C LYS A 80 8.42 4.47 -11.93
N GLY A 81 7.12 4.24 -11.88
CA GLY A 81 6.16 5.05 -11.15
C GLY A 81 6.22 4.86 -9.64
N TRP A 82 5.30 5.49 -8.94
CA TRP A 82 5.07 5.28 -7.52
C TRP A 82 4.20 4.05 -7.29
N LEU A 83 4.51 3.24 -6.28
CA LEU A 83 3.76 2.06 -5.88
C LEU A 83 3.06 2.31 -4.54
N MET A 84 1.73 2.49 -4.58
CA MET A 84 0.89 2.53 -3.38
C MET A 84 0.51 1.10 -2.98
N SER A 85 0.79 0.72 -1.75
CA SER A 85 0.45 -0.61 -1.24
C SER A 85 0.20 -0.62 0.27
N ASP A 86 -0.24 -1.78 0.78
CA ASP A 86 -0.23 -2.10 2.19
C ASP A 86 1.21 -2.40 2.71
N GLY A 87 1.34 -2.89 3.94
CA GLY A 87 2.63 -3.24 4.57
C GLY A 87 3.19 -4.61 4.22
N TYR A 88 2.70 -5.27 3.19
CA TYR A 88 3.23 -6.57 2.83
C TYR A 88 4.70 -6.48 2.40
N HIS A 89 5.55 -7.30 3.01
CA HIS A 89 7.00 -7.17 2.88
C HIS A 89 7.53 -7.30 1.45
N VAL A 90 6.78 -7.94 0.56
CA VAL A 90 7.16 -8.12 -0.85
C VAL A 90 7.34 -6.81 -1.59
N TYR A 91 6.57 -5.77 -1.21
CA TYR A 91 6.67 -4.45 -1.84
C TYR A 91 7.87 -3.63 -1.33
N ARG A 92 8.50 -4.02 -0.21
CA ARG A 92 9.57 -3.24 0.44
C ARG A 92 10.83 -3.08 -0.39
N ASP A 93 11.07 -3.98 -1.32
CA ASP A 93 12.23 -3.93 -2.22
C ASP A 93 12.04 -2.97 -3.41
N TYR A 94 10.90 -2.26 -3.47
CA TYR A 94 10.65 -1.25 -4.48
C TYR A 94 10.90 0.15 -3.91
N ASP A 95 11.79 0.93 -4.51
CA ASP A 95 12.29 2.18 -3.93
C ASP A 95 11.23 3.29 -3.86
N ARG A 96 10.41 3.43 -4.91
CA ARG A 96 9.40 4.50 -5.01
C ARG A 96 8.05 4.03 -4.45
N ARG A 97 7.97 3.84 -3.15
CA ARG A 97 6.77 3.35 -2.47
C ARG A 97 5.99 4.45 -1.77
N LEU A 98 4.68 4.27 -1.75
CA LEU A 98 3.74 4.96 -0.89
C LEU A 98 3.08 3.94 0.05
N ARG A 99 2.94 4.31 1.29
CA ARG A 99 2.35 3.47 2.32
C ARG A 99 0.90 3.86 2.60
N CYS A 100 -0.02 2.91 2.54
CA CYS A 100 -1.43 3.14 2.88
C CYS A 100 -1.58 3.54 4.36
N LEU A 101 -1.93 4.80 4.62
CA LEU A 101 -2.08 5.32 5.98
C LEU A 101 -3.29 4.72 6.72
N THR A 102 -4.37 4.39 6.01
CA THR A 102 -5.55 3.75 6.61
C THR A 102 -5.22 2.40 7.24
N HIS A 103 -4.32 1.62 6.65
CA HIS A 103 -3.88 0.36 7.24
C HIS A 103 -3.10 0.57 8.55
N LEU A 104 -2.25 1.58 8.61
CA LEU A 104 -1.53 1.94 9.84
C LEU A 104 -2.49 2.46 10.90
N GLU A 105 -3.46 3.30 10.51
CA GLU A 105 -4.47 3.82 11.41
C GLU A 105 -5.35 2.70 12.01
N ARG A 106 -5.82 1.74 11.19
CA ARG A 106 -6.57 0.57 11.68
C ARG A 106 -5.78 -0.24 12.71
N LYS A 107 -4.46 -0.42 12.50
CA LYS A 107 -3.59 -1.07 13.47
C LYS A 107 -3.47 -0.27 14.78
N GLY A 108 -3.34 1.05 14.68
CA GLY A 108 -3.36 1.96 15.84
C GLY A 108 -4.67 1.89 16.61
N GLN A 109 -5.82 1.88 15.92
CA GLN A 109 -7.13 1.70 16.53
C GLN A 109 -7.24 0.34 17.26
N GLY A 110 -6.78 -0.75 16.63
CA GLY A 110 -6.76 -2.06 17.27
C GLY A 110 -5.87 -2.12 18.53
N LEU A 111 -4.82 -1.30 18.64
CA LEU A 111 -4.03 -1.17 19.87
C LEU A 111 -4.77 -0.39 20.95
N LYS A 112 -5.59 0.60 20.60
CA LYS A 112 -6.43 1.34 21.58
C LYS A 112 -7.46 0.44 22.25
N GLU A 113 -7.85 -0.65 21.65
CA GLU A 113 -8.77 -1.65 22.18
C GLU A 113 -8.05 -2.73 23.01
N SER A 114 -6.74 -2.63 23.17
CA SER A 114 -5.94 -3.58 23.94
C SER A 114 -6.19 -3.45 25.46
N LEU A 115 -6.00 -4.56 26.18
CA LEU A 115 -5.96 -4.54 27.65
C LEU A 115 -4.62 -4.03 28.21
N GLU A 116 -3.58 -3.93 27.37
CA GLU A 116 -2.26 -3.46 27.76
C GLU A 116 -2.17 -1.93 27.74
N PRO A 117 -1.97 -1.26 28.89
CA PRO A 117 -1.99 0.21 28.97
C PRO A 117 -1.00 0.89 28.01
N HIS A 118 0.21 0.34 27.88
CA HIS A 118 1.22 0.89 26.96
C HIS A 118 0.82 0.74 25.49
N ALA A 119 0.12 -0.34 25.11
CA ALA A 119 -0.42 -0.52 23.78
C ALA A 119 -1.51 0.53 23.47
N VAL A 120 -2.40 0.79 24.44
CA VAL A 120 -3.45 1.81 24.32
C VAL A 120 -2.86 3.20 24.09
N ILE A 121 -1.82 3.56 24.88
CA ILE A 121 -1.14 4.86 24.74
C ILE A 121 -0.50 4.98 23.37
N PHE A 122 0.28 4.00 22.96
CA PHE A 122 0.95 4.02 21.64
C PHE A 122 -0.06 4.04 20.50
N GLY A 123 -1.14 3.23 20.59
CA GLY A 123 -2.21 3.22 19.60
C GLY A 123 -2.90 4.58 19.46
N ALA A 124 -3.15 5.27 20.57
CA ALA A 124 -3.71 6.63 20.57
C ALA A 124 -2.75 7.63 19.91
N THR A 125 -1.45 7.55 20.23
CA THR A 125 -0.42 8.38 19.62
C THR A 125 -0.36 8.19 18.11
N VAL A 126 -0.37 6.93 17.63
CA VAL A 126 -0.38 6.61 16.18
C VAL A 126 -1.59 7.22 15.49
N VAL A 127 -2.79 7.02 16.02
CA VAL A 127 -4.03 7.52 15.41
C VAL A 127 -4.04 9.05 15.35
N GLN A 128 -3.66 9.71 16.44
CA GLN A 128 -3.60 11.17 16.51
C GLN A 128 -2.58 11.73 15.52
N PHE A 129 -1.42 11.11 15.44
CA PHE A 129 -0.35 11.53 14.54
C PHE A 129 -0.75 11.37 13.06
N LEU A 130 -1.27 10.21 12.65
CA LEU A 130 -1.74 9.98 11.28
C LEU A 130 -2.87 10.93 10.89
N LYS A 131 -3.79 11.22 11.81
CA LYS A 131 -4.83 12.22 11.58
C LYS A 131 -4.22 13.59 11.31
N ARG A 132 -3.24 14.00 12.13
CA ARG A 132 -2.54 15.28 11.97
C ARG A 132 -1.87 15.38 10.60
N VAL A 133 -1.16 14.33 10.17
CA VAL A 133 -0.53 14.26 8.84
C VAL A 133 -1.57 14.38 7.72
N THR A 134 -2.65 13.64 7.84
CA THR A 134 -3.76 13.68 6.88
C THR A 134 -4.36 15.08 6.75
N ASP A 135 -4.59 15.75 7.88
CA ASP A 135 -5.12 17.12 7.92
C ASP A 135 -4.16 18.11 7.22
N ILE A 136 -2.85 18.01 7.46
CA ILE A 136 -1.82 18.84 6.81
C ILE A 136 -1.82 18.63 5.29
N VAL A 137 -1.86 17.37 4.83
CA VAL A 137 -1.90 17.06 3.39
C VAL A 137 -3.16 17.60 2.74
N TYR A 138 -4.33 17.46 3.37
CA TYR A 138 -5.57 18.01 2.82
C TYR A 138 -5.57 19.54 2.79
N GLN A 139 -5.08 20.22 3.83
CA GLN A 139 -4.90 21.66 3.81
C GLN A 139 -4.01 22.13 2.66
N ALA A 140 -2.95 21.38 2.38
CA ALA A 140 -2.05 21.65 1.27
C ALA A 140 -2.72 21.46 -0.09
N ARG A 141 -3.61 20.49 -0.23
CA ARG A 141 -4.40 20.28 -1.47
C ARG A 141 -5.40 21.38 -1.73
N ASP A 142 -5.99 21.94 -0.68
CA ASP A 142 -7.13 22.88 -0.78
C ASP A 142 -6.73 24.33 -1.12
N GLY A 143 -5.46 24.66 -1.25
CA GLY A 143 -5.11 26.01 -1.64
C GLY A 143 -3.68 26.47 -1.47
N ALA A 144 -2.77 25.61 -1.04
CA ALA A 144 -1.36 25.96 -0.94
C ALA A 144 -0.59 25.57 -2.22
N ASP A 145 0.31 26.43 -2.69
CA ASP A 145 1.29 26.04 -3.69
C ASP A 145 2.14 24.88 -3.18
N PRO A 146 2.53 23.92 -4.04
CA PRO A 146 3.40 22.79 -3.67
C PRO A 146 4.64 23.15 -2.86
N PRO A 147 5.36 24.28 -3.08
CA PRO A 147 6.44 24.74 -2.22
C PRO A 147 6.02 25.04 -0.77
N GLN A 148 4.76 25.43 -0.53
CA GLN A 148 4.25 25.73 0.80
C GLN A 148 4.00 24.47 1.63
N ILE A 149 3.85 23.31 1.02
CA ILE A 149 3.70 22.04 1.73
C ILE A 149 4.98 21.67 2.45
N LYS A 150 6.13 21.81 1.79
CA LYS A 150 7.43 21.63 2.46
C LYS A 150 7.59 22.59 3.64
N VAL A 151 7.12 23.83 3.51
CA VAL A 151 7.16 24.82 4.60
C VAL A 151 6.22 24.42 5.74
N LEU A 152 4.97 24.03 5.44
CA LEU A 152 4.03 23.54 6.45
C LEU A 152 4.57 22.28 7.14
N PHE A 153 5.24 21.43 6.42
CA PHE A 153 5.85 20.21 6.94
C PHE A 153 7.06 20.51 7.83
N LEU A 154 7.95 21.40 7.42
CA LEU A 154 9.09 21.83 8.25
C LEU A 154 8.66 22.46 9.57
N GLN A 155 7.47 23.09 9.62
CA GLN A 155 6.89 23.61 10.86
C GLN A 155 6.49 22.50 11.86
N HIS A 156 6.37 21.24 11.37
CA HIS A 156 5.99 20.08 12.18
C HIS A 156 7.12 19.05 12.36
N MET A 157 8.37 19.44 12.04
CA MET A 157 9.53 18.54 12.20
C MET A 157 9.67 18.03 13.62
N ASP A 158 9.43 18.90 14.62
CA ASP A 158 9.50 18.51 16.04
C ASP A 158 8.47 17.41 16.38
N GLU A 159 7.28 17.47 15.78
CA GLU A 159 6.24 16.44 15.96
C GLU A 159 6.66 15.11 15.33
N LEU A 160 7.35 15.15 14.18
CA LEU A 160 7.87 13.95 13.50
C LEU A 160 8.99 13.30 14.31
N GLU A 161 9.94 14.10 14.79
CA GLU A 161 11.04 13.60 15.62
C GLU A 161 10.51 12.99 16.92
N ALA A 162 9.53 13.65 17.56
CA ALA A 162 8.87 13.12 18.74
C ALA A 162 8.13 11.79 18.45
N PHE A 163 7.48 11.69 17.30
CA PHE A 163 6.81 10.44 16.91
C PHE A 163 7.81 9.33 16.58
N TRP A 164 8.92 9.65 15.88
CA TRP A 164 9.99 8.70 15.64
C TRP A 164 10.55 8.15 16.96
N ALA A 165 10.83 9.02 17.93
CA ALA A 165 11.32 8.61 19.25
C ALA A 165 10.33 7.69 20.00
N GLN A 166 9.02 7.89 19.79
CA GLN A 166 8.01 6.95 20.30
C GLN A 166 8.09 5.60 19.59
N CYS A 167 8.23 5.58 18.26
CA CYS A 167 8.36 4.34 17.52
C CYS A 167 9.62 3.58 17.95
N ASP A 168 10.75 4.24 18.12
CA ASP A 168 11.99 3.64 18.63
C ASP A 168 11.77 3.01 20.01
N ARG A 169 11.21 3.77 20.95
CA ARG A 169 10.90 3.29 22.30
C ARG A 169 10.00 2.05 22.31
N TYR A 170 8.97 2.03 21.47
CA TYR A 170 8.02 0.91 21.40
C TYR A 170 8.47 -0.21 20.49
N GLY A 171 9.55 -0.02 19.72
CA GLY A 171 10.17 -1.04 18.87
C GLY A 171 10.69 -2.27 19.62
N ASP A 172 10.92 -2.13 20.95
CA ASP A 172 11.31 -3.21 21.86
C ASP A 172 10.22 -3.61 22.88
N SER A 173 8.98 -3.15 22.67
CA SER A 173 7.85 -3.50 23.53
C SER A 173 7.66 -5.02 23.65
N GLU A 174 7.35 -5.51 24.85
CA GLU A 174 6.97 -6.91 25.09
C GLU A 174 5.65 -7.27 24.39
N HIS A 175 4.73 -6.30 24.30
CA HIS A 175 3.47 -6.49 23.58
C HIS A 175 3.72 -6.59 22.07
N LYS A 176 3.52 -7.79 21.52
CA LYS A 176 3.87 -8.14 20.13
C LYS A 176 3.33 -7.16 19.09
N LYS A 177 2.02 -6.85 19.15
CA LYS A 177 1.37 -5.98 18.15
C LYS A 177 1.89 -4.53 18.22
N THR A 178 2.21 -4.04 19.42
CA THR A 178 2.83 -2.71 19.61
C THR A 178 4.20 -2.66 18.98
N ARG A 179 5.05 -3.64 19.28
CA ARG A 179 6.39 -3.78 18.71
C ARG A 179 6.36 -3.86 17.19
N GLU A 180 5.48 -4.70 16.64
CA GLU A 180 5.34 -4.86 15.19
C GLU A 180 4.93 -3.54 14.51
N LEU A 181 3.96 -2.83 15.05
CA LEU A 181 3.52 -1.56 14.49
C LEU A 181 4.60 -0.47 14.59
N ALA A 182 5.28 -0.36 15.71
CA ALA A 182 6.38 0.58 15.90
C ALA A 182 7.51 0.32 14.87
N ARG A 183 7.93 -0.93 14.73
CA ARG A 183 8.93 -1.33 13.73
C ARG A 183 8.47 -1.11 12.30
N GLU A 184 7.17 -1.31 12.02
CA GLU A 184 6.61 -1.05 10.70
C GLU A 184 6.73 0.44 10.32
N PHE A 185 6.47 1.37 11.24
CA PHE A 185 6.72 2.79 11.01
C PHE A 185 8.18 3.09 10.72
N MET A 186 9.10 2.48 11.46
CA MET A 186 10.54 2.69 11.27
C MET A 186 11.01 2.14 9.91
N TYR A 187 10.54 0.95 9.49
CA TYR A 187 10.91 0.36 8.22
C TYR A 187 10.32 1.06 7.00
N ASP A 188 9.09 1.54 7.11
CA ASP A 188 8.35 2.15 6.01
C ASP A 188 8.36 3.69 6.09
N TRP A 189 9.27 4.27 6.91
CA TRP A 189 9.34 5.71 7.17
C TRP A 189 9.32 6.54 5.91
N ASP A 190 10.24 6.30 4.98
CA ASP A 190 10.34 7.06 3.74
C ASP A 190 9.09 6.87 2.86
N ALA A 191 8.52 5.66 2.83
CA ALA A 191 7.31 5.38 2.07
C ALA A 191 6.04 6.03 2.67
N ILE A 192 6.02 6.26 3.98
CA ILE A 192 4.93 6.97 4.68
C ILE A 192 5.00 8.46 4.36
N TRP A 193 6.20 9.02 4.31
CA TRP A 193 6.41 10.47 4.16
C TRP A 193 6.60 10.93 2.72
N ALA A 194 6.71 10.03 1.76
CA ALA A 194 6.83 10.38 0.35
C ALA A 194 5.66 11.27 -0.15
N VAL A 195 4.48 11.16 0.47
CA VAL A 195 3.32 12.03 0.19
C VAL A 195 3.57 13.51 0.49
N LEU A 196 4.58 13.82 1.28
CA LEU A 196 4.95 15.19 1.63
C LEU A 196 5.80 15.88 0.56
N ASP A 197 6.42 15.10 -0.31
CA ASP A 197 7.10 15.63 -1.49
C ASP A 197 6.13 16.01 -2.61
N ASP A 198 4.97 15.32 -2.65
CA ASP A 198 3.89 15.61 -3.58
C ASP A 198 2.52 15.35 -2.90
N PRO A 199 1.76 16.39 -2.54
CA PRO A 199 0.49 16.26 -1.82
C PRO A 199 -0.63 15.67 -2.67
N LEU A 200 -0.46 15.59 -3.99
CA LEU A 200 -1.42 14.94 -4.88
C LEU A 200 -1.29 13.42 -4.83
N MET A 201 -0.20 12.89 -4.26
CA MET A 201 -0.04 11.45 -4.05
C MET A 201 -1.13 10.91 -3.11
N PRO A 202 -1.67 9.70 -3.39
CA PRO A 202 -2.72 9.13 -2.56
C PRO A 202 -2.21 8.80 -1.15
N LEU A 203 -3.08 9.00 -0.15
CA LEU A 203 -2.82 8.59 1.24
C LEU A 203 -3.27 7.16 1.53
N THR A 204 -4.07 6.59 0.64
CA THR A 204 -4.73 5.30 0.88
C THR A 204 -4.69 4.41 -0.36
N ASN A 205 -4.82 3.10 -0.13
CA ASN A 205 -4.92 2.08 -1.17
C ASN A 205 -6.38 1.65 -1.45
N ASN A 206 -7.36 2.50 -1.12
CA ASN A 206 -8.78 2.18 -1.20
C ASN A 206 -9.24 1.80 -2.62
N ASP A 207 -8.58 2.27 -3.66
CA ASP A 207 -8.92 1.96 -5.05
C ASP A 207 -8.63 0.48 -5.38
N ALA A 208 -7.46 -0.03 -4.98
CA ALA A 208 -7.13 -1.44 -5.11
C ALA A 208 -8.03 -2.31 -4.21
N GLU A 209 -8.27 -1.90 -2.95
CA GLU A 209 -9.19 -2.61 -2.06
C GLU A 209 -10.60 -2.71 -2.66
N ARG A 210 -11.10 -1.65 -3.30
CA ARG A 210 -12.41 -1.67 -3.98
C ARG A 210 -12.42 -2.60 -5.18
N ALA A 211 -11.35 -2.62 -5.97
CA ALA A 211 -11.22 -3.50 -7.12
C ALA A 211 -11.25 -5.00 -6.74
N LEU A 212 -10.84 -5.35 -5.53
CA LEU A 212 -10.86 -6.73 -5.02
C LEU A 212 -12.19 -7.16 -4.38
N ARG A 213 -13.17 -6.26 -4.23
CA ARG A 213 -14.44 -6.57 -3.53
C ARG A 213 -15.54 -7.14 -4.42
N HIS A 214 -15.29 -7.35 -5.70
CA HIS A 214 -16.30 -7.82 -6.68
C HIS A 214 -16.23 -9.32 -6.95
#